data_728025d47450d25dddd1c0aac13bab6d
#
_entry.id   728025d47450d25dddd1c0aac13bab6d
#
_cell.length_a   1.000
_cell.length_b   1.000
_cell.length_c   1.000
_cell.angle_alpha   90.00
_cell.angle_beta   90.00
_cell.angle_gamma   90.00
#
_symmetry.space_group_name_H-M   'P 1'
#
loop_
_entity.id
_entity.type
_entity.pdbx_description
1 polymer ?
#
loop_
_entity_poly.entity_id
_entity_poly.type
_entity_poly.pdbx_seq_one_letter_code
_entity_poly.pdbx_strand_id
1 'polypeptide(L)'
;MRRPLVAGNWKMNGTRASVAELIEALGQQAFPAAVEVVVFPSCVHVGQVVSGLADSAIAVGAQDCAAEPGFAALTGEVSASQLVDAGCRWVLVGHSERRLILGESDEMTGRKFKAALACDMTPVLCLGETLEQRQAGQTLEVVGRQLASVLAIAGIGSFEKAVVAYEPVWAIGSGLTATPQQAQEIHAAIREQLSHEDKRIADGVRILYGGSV
;
A
#
# COMPACT_ATOMS: atom_id res chain seq x y z
N MET A 1 -12.80 17.25 -0.14
CA MET A 1 -12.41 16.57 1.12
C MET A 1 -11.93 15.16 0.74
N ARG A 2 -10.79 14.67 1.29
CA ARG A 2 -10.28 13.32 1.00
C ARG A 2 -11.18 12.28 1.66
N ARG A 3 -11.59 11.25 0.89
CA ARG A 3 -12.39 10.14 1.43
C ARG A 3 -11.53 9.28 2.38
N PRO A 4 -11.97 9.00 3.61
CA PRO A 4 -11.26 8.10 4.51
C PRO A 4 -11.11 6.70 3.88
N LEU A 5 -9.97 6.07 4.14
CA LEU A 5 -9.63 4.72 3.65
C LEU A 5 -9.15 3.87 4.81
N VAL A 6 -9.72 2.69 4.95
CA VAL A 6 -9.24 1.64 5.85
C VAL A 6 -8.71 0.49 5.01
N ALA A 7 -7.46 0.11 5.26
CA ALA A 7 -6.73 -0.88 4.47
C ALA A 7 -6.28 -2.05 5.37
N GLY A 8 -6.69 -3.26 5.05
CA GLY A 8 -6.37 -4.47 5.81
C GLY A 8 -5.36 -5.36 5.07
N ASN A 9 -4.07 -5.29 5.45
CA ASN A 9 -3.06 -6.20 4.93
C ASN A 9 -3.06 -7.50 5.75
N TRP A 10 -3.48 -8.60 5.12
CA TRP A 10 -3.55 -9.91 5.81
C TRP A 10 -2.18 -10.59 5.92
N LYS A 11 -1.17 -10.03 5.26
CA LYS A 11 0.18 -10.59 5.20
C LYS A 11 0.18 -12.04 4.72
N MET A 12 1.16 -12.85 5.13
CA MET A 12 1.27 -14.25 4.77
C MET A 12 0.47 -15.12 5.76
N ASN A 13 -0.85 -14.89 5.80
CA ASN A 13 -1.77 -15.59 6.70
C ASN A 13 -2.99 -16.14 5.97
N GLY A 14 -3.60 -17.13 6.58
CA GLY A 14 -4.87 -17.70 6.18
C GLY A 14 -4.75 -19.10 5.54
N THR A 15 -5.75 -19.92 5.83
CA THR A 15 -6.09 -21.13 5.10
C THR A 15 -7.39 -20.86 4.33
N ARG A 16 -7.74 -21.73 3.37
CA ARG A 16 -9.03 -21.58 2.65
C ARG A 16 -10.23 -21.50 3.61
N ALA A 17 -10.20 -22.26 4.71
CA ALA A 17 -11.27 -22.28 5.70
C ALA A 17 -11.34 -20.97 6.49
N SER A 18 -10.22 -20.56 7.10
CA SER A 18 -10.20 -19.31 7.89
C SER A 18 -10.45 -18.05 7.03
N VAL A 19 -10.04 -18.07 5.77
CA VAL A 19 -10.35 -17.00 4.81
C VAL A 19 -11.86 -16.97 4.50
N ALA A 20 -12.52 -18.13 4.35
CA ALA A 20 -13.98 -18.19 4.15
C ALA A 20 -14.74 -17.60 5.35
N GLU A 21 -14.35 -17.96 6.57
CA GLU A 21 -14.92 -17.41 7.80
C GLU A 21 -14.75 -15.88 7.89
N LEU A 22 -13.54 -15.37 7.53
CA LEU A 22 -13.28 -13.94 7.55
C LEU A 22 -14.09 -13.19 6.48
N ILE A 23 -14.23 -13.75 5.28
CA ILE A 23 -15.06 -13.19 4.20
C ILE A 23 -16.51 -13.09 4.67
N GLU A 24 -17.06 -14.14 5.26
CA GLU A 24 -18.42 -14.15 5.79
C GLU A 24 -18.61 -13.05 6.85
N ALA A 25 -17.69 -12.97 7.81
CA ALA A 25 -17.73 -11.96 8.86
C ALA A 25 -17.65 -10.52 8.30
N LEU A 26 -16.79 -10.28 7.30
CA LEU A 26 -16.66 -8.98 6.63
C LEU A 26 -17.90 -8.62 5.79
N GLY A 27 -18.47 -9.60 5.08
CA GLY A 27 -19.68 -9.41 4.26
C GLY A 27 -20.92 -9.05 5.08
N GLN A 28 -20.97 -9.44 6.36
CA GLN A 28 -22.06 -9.10 7.29
C GLN A 28 -21.90 -7.70 7.92
N GLN A 29 -20.74 -7.03 7.74
CA GLN A 29 -20.50 -5.71 8.33
C GLN A 29 -21.05 -4.59 7.45
N ALA A 30 -21.78 -3.66 8.06
CA ALA A 30 -22.18 -2.42 7.43
C ALA A 30 -21.10 -1.36 7.67
N PHE A 31 -20.36 -1.01 6.62
CA PHE A 31 -19.40 0.10 6.67
C PHE A 31 -20.07 1.41 6.26
N PRO A 32 -19.72 2.55 6.90
CA PRO A 32 -20.23 3.85 6.46
C PRO A 32 -19.89 4.12 5.00
N ALA A 33 -20.85 4.52 4.17
CA ALA A 33 -20.65 4.78 2.75
C ALA A 33 -19.58 5.85 2.45
N ALA A 34 -19.33 6.74 3.42
CA ALA A 34 -18.28 7.75 3.33
C ALA A 34 -16.85 7.17 3.46
N VAL A 35 -16.69 5.95 4.00
CA VAL A 35 -15.40 5.28 4.19
C VAL A 35 -15.19 4.26 3.07
N GLU A 36 -14.00 4.22 2.52
CA GLU A 36 -13.56 3.18 1.60
C GLU A 36 -12.83 2.08 2.39
N VAL A 37 -13.11 0.82 2.07
CA VAL A 37 -12.47 -0.32 2.73
C VAL A 37 -11.81 -1.18 1.65
N VAL A 38 -10.56 -1.54 1.87
CA VAL A 38 -9.82 -2.46 0.99
C VAL A 38 -9.11 -3.53 1.82
N VAL A 39 -9.11 -4.76 1.32
CA VAL A 39 -8.37 -5.89 1.92
C VAL A 39 -7.33 -6.42 0.96
N PHE A 40 -6.18 -6.81 1.50
CA PHE A 40 -5.05 -7.34 0.74
C PHE A 40 -4.73 -8.75 1.23
N PRO A 41 -5.40 -9.78 0.68
CA PRO A 41 -5.12 -11.17 1.00
C PRO A 41 -3.80 -11.64 0.38
N SER A 42 -3.24 -12.77 0.87
CA SER A 42 -2.18 -13.49 0.16
C SER A 42 -2.64 -13.83 -1.26
N CYS A 43 -1.73 -13.83 -2.22
CA CYS A 43 -2.03 -14.03 -3.65
C CYS A 43 -2.86 -15.31 -3.92
N VAL A 44 -2.56 -16.39 -3.19
CA VAL A 44 -3.28 -17.67 -3.30
C VAL A 44 -4.76 -17.62 -2.90
N HIS A 45 -5.19 -16.57 -2.21
CA HIS A 45 -6.57 -16.37 -1.75
C HIS A 45 -7.31 -15.28 -2.51
N VAL A 46 -6.66 -14.55 -3.42
CA VAL A 46 -7.29 -13.43 -4.15
C VAL A 46 -8.59 -13.84 -4.81
N GLY A 47 -8.60 -14.93 -5.60
CA GLY A 47 -9.80 -15.38 -6.28
C GLY A 47 -10.95 -15.74 -5.32
N GLN A 48 -10.63 -16.36 -4.18
CA GLN A 48 -11.61 -16.69 -3.15
C GLN A 48 -12.21 -15.42 -2.53
N VAL A 49 -11.37 -14.43 -2.22
CA VAL A 49 -11.79 -13.18 -1.58
C VAL A 49 -12.60 -12.31 -2.55
N VAL A 50 -12.16 -12.19 -3.80
CA VAL A 50 -12.90 -11.45 -4.85
C VAL A 50 -14.31 -12.03 -5.04
N SER A 51 -14.41 -13.37 -5.16
CA SER A 51 -15.71 -14.03 -5.33
C SER A 51 -16.61 -13.88 -4.09
N GLY A 52 -16.03 -14.01 -2.89
CA GLY A 52 -16.80 -13.96 -1.66
C GLY A 52 -17.22 -12.57 -1.21
N LEU A 53 -16.57 -11.51 -1.70
CA LEU A 53 -16.91 -10.11 -1.42
C LEU A 53 -17.57 -9.40 -2.60
N ALA A 54 -17.99 -10.13 -3.64
CA ALA A 54 -18.53 -9.55 -4.88
C ALA A 54 -19.74 -8.63 -4.66
N ASP A 55 -20.59 -8.95 -3.68
CA ASP A 55 -21.80 -8.20 -3.33
C ASP A 55 -21.56 -7.16 -2.21
N SER A 56 -20.31 -6.93 -1.83
CA SER A 56 -19.93 -5.98 -0.78
C SER A 56 -19.29 -4.71 -1.37
N ALA A 57 -19.23 -3.65 -0.56
CA ALA A 57 -18.51 -2.43 -0.89
C ALA A 57 -16.99 -2.51 -0.59
N ILE A 58 -16.48 -3.67 -0.17
CA ILE A 58 -15.09 -3.89 0.17
C ILE A 58 -14.30 -4.18 -1.10
N ALA A 59 -13.31 -3.36 -1.39
CA ALA A 59 -12.40 -3.59 -2.50
C ALA A 59 -11.33 -4.64 -2.16
N VAL A 60 -10.87 -5.36 -3.19
CA VAL A 60 -9.78 -6.33 -3.04
C VAL A 60 -8.54 -5.81 -3.75
N GLY A 61 -7.41 -5.95 -3.08
CA GLY A 61 -6.09 -5.62 -3.60
C GLY A 61 -5.10 -6.77 -3.43
N ALA A 62 -3.93 -6.60 -4.02
CA ALA A 62 -2.80 -7.53 -3.90
C ALA A 62 -1.72 -6.97 -2.97
N GLN A 63 -0.95 -7.85 -2.34
CA GLN A 63 0.12 -7.47 -1.41
C GLN A 63 1.41 -7.03 -2.11
N ASP A 64 1.54 -7.32 -3.40
CA ASP A 64 2.67 -6.95 -4.26
C ASP A 64 2.30 -7.19 -5.73
N CYS A 65 3.12 -6.69 -6.66
CA CYS A 65 3.10 -7.04 -8.07
C CYS A 65 4.52 -7.03 -8.67
N ALA A 66 4.70 -7.66 -9.82
CA ALA A 66 5.94 -7.57 -10.59
C ALA A 66 6.18 -6.14 -11.11
N ALA A 67 7.44 -5.81 -11.37
CA ALA A 67 7.82 -4.56 -12.04
C ALA A 67 7.43 -4.54 -13.53
N GLU A 68 7.22 -5.71 -14.12
CA GLU A 68 6.69 -5.86 -15.46
C GLU A 68 5.16 -5.86 -15.43
N PRO A 69 4.48 -4.94 -16.13
CA PRO A 69 3.03 -4.79 -16.01
C PRO A 69 2.25 -5.93 -16.66
N GLY A 70 2.83 -6.59 -17.66
CA GLY A 70 2.21 -7.65 -18.46
C GLY A 70 2.87 -9.01 -18.32
N PHE A 71 2.71 -9.85 -19.33
CA PHE A 71 3.30 -11.20 -19.38
C PHE A 71 4.82 -11.12 -19.61
N ALA A 72 5.58 -11.90 -18.84
CA ALA A 72 7.02 -11.99 -18.94
C ALA A 72 7.53 -13.38 -18.51
N ALA A 73 8.78 -13.68 -18.83
CA ALA A 73 9.44 -14.92 -18.40
C ALA A 73 10.04 -14.74 -17.00
N LEU A 74 9.16 -14.54 -16.01
CA LEU A 74 9.51 -14.31 -14.60
C LEU A 74 8.78 -15.31 -13.72
N THR A 75 9.35 -16.51 -13.59
CA THR A 75 8.74 -17.61 -12.84
C THR A 75 8.49 -17.20 -11.37
N GLY A 76 7.23 -17.32 -10.94
CA GLY A 76 6.80 -17.01 -9.57
C GLY A 76 6.31 -15.57 -9.37
N GLU A 77 6.59 -14.64 -10.30
CA GLU A 77 6.06 -13.29 -10.25
C GLU A 77 4.60 -13.21 -10.73
N VAL A 78 3.87 -12.24 -10.23
CA VAL A 78 2.49 -11.96 -10.63
C VAL A 78 2.42 -10.53 -11.16
N SER A 79 2.04 -10.36 -12.43
CA SER A 79 1.96 -9.05 -13.05
C SER A 79 0.71 -8.28 -12.61
N ALA A 80 0.74 -6.96 -12.73
CA ALA A 80 -0.40 -6.11 -12.47
C ALA A 80 -1.62 -6.48 -13.36
N SER A 81 -1.40 -6.84 -14.63
CA SER A 81 -2.47 -7.27 -15.53
C SER A 81 -3.15 -8.57 -15.07
N GLN A 82 -2.38 -9.54 -14.54
CA GLN A 82 -2.95 -10.78 -13.97
C GLN A 82 -3.76 -10.48 -12.69
N LEU A 83 -3.32 -9.54 -11.87
CA LEU A 83 -4.05 -9.13 -10.67
C LEU A 83 -5.36 -8.42 -11.01
N VAL A 84 -5.37 -7.59 -12.05
CA VAL A 84 -6.61 -6.94 -12.54
C VAL A 84 -7.58 -7.99 -13.08
N ASP A 85 -7.11 -8.95 -13.86
CA ASP A 85 -7.91 -10.07 -14.38
C ASP A 85 -8.50 -10.91 -13.23
N ALA A 86 -7.71 -11.12 -12.17
CA ALA A 86 -8.17 -11.79 -10.94
C ALA A 86 -9.15 -10.96 -10.09
N GLY A 87 -9.46 -9.71 -10.46
CA GLY A 87 -10.43 -8.83 -9.79
C GLY A 87 -9.83 -7.83 -8.80
N CYS A 88 -8.50 -7.75 -8.66
CA CYS A 88 -7.85 -6.72 -7.84
C CYS A 88 -7.98 -5.34 -8.49
N ARG A 89 -8.13 -4.32 -7.63
CA ARG A 89 -8.11 -2.90 -8.05
C ARG A 89 -7.03 -2.10 -7.32
N TRP A 90 -6.44 -2.68 -6.30
CA TRP A 90 -5.44 -2.07 -5.43
C TRP A 90 -4.21 -2.96 -5.35
N VAL A 91 -3.05 -2.37 -5.04
CA VAL A 91 -1.83 -3.14 -4.75
C VAL A 91 -0.94 -2.39 -3.77
N LEU A 92 -0.39 -3.10 -2.78
CA LEU A 92 0.68 -2.58 -1.94
C LEU A 92 1.98 -2.62 -2.73
N VAL A 93 2.79 -1.57 -2.64
CA VAL A 93 4.15 -1.54 -3.22
C VAL A 93 5.14 -0.98 -2.22
N GLY A 94 6.30 -1.64 -2.11
CA GLY A 94 7.37 -1.23 -1.22
C GLY A 94 7.07 -1.38 0.27
N HIS A 95 6.19 -2.32 0.66
CA HIS A 95 5.94 -2.65 2.06
C HIS A 95 7.26 -2.95 2.79
N SER A 96 7.37 -2.53 4.05
CA SER A 96 8.62 -2.65 4.84
C SER A 96 9.22 -4.05 4.86
N GLU A 97 8.40 -5.10 4.94
CA GLU A 97 8.86 -6.49 4.90
C GLU A 97 9.54 -6.82 3.57
N ARG A 98 9.04 -6.29 2.45
CA ARG A 98 9.65 -6.52 1.13
C ARG A 98 10.99 -5.77 1.00
N ARG A 99 11.07 -4.56 1.52
CA ARG A 99 12.31 -3.77 1.53
C ARG A 99 13.37 -4.40 2.42
N LEU A 100 13.03 -4.73 3.65
CA LEU A 100 14.01 -5.13 4.68
C LEU A 100 14.35 -6.63 4.66
N ILE A 101 13.38 -7.50 4.34
CA ILE A 101 13.56 -8.95 4.36
C ILE A 101 13.89 -9.49 2.98
N LEU A 102 13.18 -8.98 1.94
CA LEU A 102 13.34 -9.47 0.58
C LEU A 102 14.27 -8.61 -0.28
N GLY A 103 14.81 -7.50 0.27
CA GLY A 103 15.82 -6.68 -0.38
C GLY A 103 15.30 -5.82 -1.53
N GLU A 104 14.02 -5.51 -1.58
CA GLU A 104 13.48 -4.61 -2.61
C GLU A 104 14.02 -3.19 -2.47
N SER A 105 14.64 -2.69 -3.54
CA SER A 105 15.18 -1.33 -3.60
C SER A 105 14.08 -0.28 -3.79
N ASP A 106 14.44 0.98 -3.52
CA ASP A 106 13.58 2.14 -3.81
C ASP A 106 13.26 2.21 -5.31
N GLU A 107 14.23 1.89 -6.19
CA GLU A 107 14.04 1.83 -7.63
C GLU A 107 13.03 0.73 -8.03
N MET A 108 13.17 -0.48 -7.47
CA MET A 108 12.24 -1.58 -7.73
C MET A 108 10.82 -1.20 -7.31
N THR A 109 10.67 -0.55 -6.15
CA THR A 109 9.38 -0.03 -5.69
C THR A 109 8.78 0.97 -6.67
N GLY A 110 9.58 1.91 -7.20
CA GLY A 110 9.13 2.87 -8.21
C GLY A 110 8.68 2.21 -9.51
N ARG A 111 9.39 1.19 -9.97
CA ARG A 111 9.01 0.41 -11.16
C ARG A 111 7.70 -0.35 -10.95
N LYS A 112 7.51 -1.02 -9.81
CA LYS A 112 6.26 -1.68 -9.43
C LYS A 112 5.09 -0.71 -9.33
N PHE A 113 5.32 0.47 -8.73
CA PHE A 113 4.34 1.53 -8.65
C PHE A 113 3.85 1.97 -10.04
N LYS A 114 4.79 2.19 -10.95
CA LYS A 114 4.49 2.54 -12.36
C LYS A 114 3.78 1.40 -13.09
N ALA A 115 4.19 0.14 -12.89
CA ALA A 115 3.56 -1.03 -13.48
C ALA A 115 2.10 -1.20 -13.06
N ALA A 116 1.80 -0.97 -11.78
CA ALA A 116 0.43 -1.00 -11.26
C ALA A 116 -0.46 0.04 -11.94
N LEU A 117 0.01 1.28 -12.06
CA LEU A 117 -0.73 2.36 -12.72
C LEU A 117 -0.95 2.11 -14.23
N ALA A 118 -0.01 1.46 -14.90
CA ALA A 118 -0.14 1.10 -16.30
C ALA A 118 -1.29 0.11 -16.57
N CYS A 119 -1.74 -0.60 -15.53
CA CYS A 119 -2.88 -1.52 -15.56
C CYS A 119 -4.12 -0.97 -14.82
N ASP A 120 -4.21 0.34 -14.62
CA ASP A 120 -5.30 1.03 -13.91
C ASP A 120 -5.56 0.54 -12.47
N MET A 121 -4.55 -0.04 -11.81
CA MET A 121 -4.60 -0.31 -10.38
C MET A 121 -4.29 0.95 -9.58
N THR A 122 -4.80 1.02 -8.36
CA THR A 122 -4.45 2.04 -7.37
C THR A 122 -3.30 1.52 -6.49
N PRO A 123 -2.06 1.97 -6.67
CA PRO A 123 -0.97 1.58 -5.79
C PRO A 123 -1.08 2.29 -4.44
N VAL A 124 -0.80 1.54 -3.37
CA VAL A 124 -0.54 2.06 -2.03
C VAL A 124 0.96 1.99 -1.81
N LEU A 125 1.62 3.14 -1.90
CA LEU A 125 3.06 3.26 -1.70
C LEU A 125 3.38 3.24 -0.21
N CYS A 126 4.08 2.21 0.25
CA CYS A 126 4.54 2.07 1.62
C CYS A 126 5.92 2.71 1.80
N LEU A 127 6.01 3.60 2.78
CA LEU A 127 7.23 4.33 3.16
C LEU A 127 7.42 4.23 4.66
N GLY A 128 8.66 4.10 5.11
CA GLY A 128 8.94 4.11 6.53
C GLY A 128 10.37 3.79 6.88
N GLU A 129 10.74 4.16 8.10
CA GLU A 129 12.07 3.99 8.68
C GLU A 129 12.13 2.86 9.71
N THR A 130 13.34 2.30 9.90
CA THR A 130 13.63 1.35 10.98
C THR A 130 13.81 2.06 12.32
N LEU A 131 13.86 1.29 13.40
CA LEU A 131 14.11 1.83 14.74
C LEU A 131 15.49 2.51 14.82
N GLU A 132 16.51 1.90 14.23
CA GLU A 132 17.87 2.44 14.20
C GLU A 132 17.91 3.79 13.46
N GLN A 133 17.26 3.88 12.30
CA GLN A 133 17.18 5.12 11.54
C GLN A 133 16.44 6.22 12.30
N ARG A 134 15.36 5.85 13.02
CA ARG A 134 14.64 6.79 13.87
C ARG A 134 15.48 7.30 15.02
N GLN A 135 16.19 6.40 15.71
CA GLN A 135 17.09 6.77 16.82
C GLN A 135 18.25 7.64 16.35
N ALA A 136 18.70 7.46 15.11
CA ALA A 136 19.71 8.30 14.46
C ALA A 136 19.15 9.64 13.94
N GLY A 137 17.85 9.94 14.09
CA GLY A 137 17.22 11.16 13.59
C GLY A 137 17.04 11.22 12.07
N GLN A 138 17.09 10.08 11.37
CA GLN A 138 17.10 9.97 9.91
C GLN A 138 15.71 9.76 9.30
N THR A 139 14.62 9.79 10.08
CA THR A 139 13.26 9.49 9.61
C THR A 139 12.89 10.27 8.35
N LEU A 140 13.05 11.59 8.38
CA LEU A 140 12.68 12.45 7.24
C LEU A 140 13.56 12.20 6.01
N GLU A 141 14.85 11.94 6.20
CA GLU A 141 15.78 11.60 5.13
C GLU A 141 15.37 10.29 4.45
N VAL A 142 15.09 9.25 5.24
CA VAL A 142 14.70 7.92 4.73
C VAL A 142 13.38 8.00 3.97
N VAL A 143 12.35 8.56 4.58
CA VAL A 143 11.02 8.68 3.96
C VAL A 143 11.08 9.57 2.72
N GLY A 144 11.82 10.69 2.80
CA GLY A 144 12.01 11.62 1.68
C GLY A 144 12.72 10.97 0.50
N ARG A 145 13.78 10.18 0.74
CA ARG A 145 14.50 9.45 -0.30
C ARG A 145 13.62 8.38 -0.96
N GLN A 146 12.89 7.61 -0.16
CA GLN A 146 11.97 6.58 -0.66
C GLN A 146 10.90 7.19 -1.58
N LEU A 147 10.31 8.31 -1.19
CA LEU A 147 9.32 9.04 -1.99
C LEU A 147 9.94 9.65 -3.26
N ALA A 148 11.12 10.27 -3.15
CA ALA A 148 11.83 10.88 -4.27
C ALA A 148 12.17 9.87 -5.37
N SER A 149 12.55 8.64 -5.00
CA SER A 149 12.82 7.57 -5.98
C SER A 149 11.58 7.23 -6.82
N VAL A 150 10.40 7.14 -6.18
CA VAL A 150 9.15 6.88 -6.91
C VAL A 150 8.75 8.08 -7.77
N LEU A 151 8.89 9.31 -7.26
CA LEU A 151 8.64 10.53 -8.04
C LEU A 151 9.52 10.62 -9.28
N ALA A 152 10.80 10.27 -9.17
CA ALA A 152 11.73 10.27 -10.30
C ALA A 152 11.34 9.27 -11.41
N ILE A 153 10.75 8.11 -11.04
CA ILE A 153 10.39 7.05 -11.99
C ILE A 153 9.00 7.24 -12.59
N ALA A 154 8.03 7.63 -11.76
CA ALA A 154 6.62 7.67 -12.12
C ALA A 154 6.08 9.08 -12.36
N GLY A 155 6.75 10.12 -11.84
CA GLY A 155 6.31 11.52 -11.90
C GLY A 155 5.17 11.84 -10.95
N ILE A 156 5.00 13.12 -10.63
CA ILE A 156 3.97 13.59 -9.68
C ILE A 156 2.54 13.30 -10.17
N GLY A 157 2.26 13.36 -11.47
CA GLY A 157 0.95 13.06 -12.04
C GLY A 157 0.40 11.68 -11.67
N SER A 158 1.28 10.71 -11.41
CA SER A 158 0.95 9.36 -10.99
C SER A 158 0.24 9.32 -9.62
N PHE A 159 0.48 10.31 -8.77
CA PHE A 159 -0.09 10.38 -7.42
C PHE A 159 -1.56 10.82 -7.40
N GLU A 160 -2.14 11.27 -8.52
CA GLU A 160 -3.60 11.50 -8.61
C GLU A 160 -4.41 10.23 -8.35
N LYS A 161 -3.87 9.06 -8.74
CA LYS A 161 -4.51 7.74 -8.59
C LYS A 161 -3.86 6.87 -7.51
N ALA A 162 -3.01 7.43 -6.67
CA ALA A 162 -2.26 6.67 -5.68
C ALA A 162 -2.59 7.06 -4.25
N VAL A 163 -2.17 6.21 -3.33
CA VAL A 163 -2.22 6.42 -1.89
C VAL A 163 -0.82 6.22 -1.32
N VAL A 164 -0.45 6.98 -0.30
CA VAL A 164 0.79 6.77 0.45
C VAL A 164 0.45 6.21 1.82
N ALA A 165 1.17 5.20 2.28
CA ALA A 165 1.09 4.65 3.63
C ALA A 165 2.42 4.87 4.34
N TYR A 166 2.42 5.65 5.41
CA TYR A 166 3.56 5.77 6.30
C TYR A 166 3.54 4.61 7.30
N GLU A 167 4.56 3.78 7.26
CA GLU A 167 4.72 2.60 8.11
C GLU A 167 5.96 2.79 9.01
N PRO A 168 5.82 3.31 10.26
CA PRO A 168 6.93 3.28 11.20
C PRO A 168 7.27 1.82 11.52
N VAL A 169 8.35 1.28 10.88
CA VAL A 169 8.67 -0.15 10.95
C VAL A 169 8.84 -0.63 12.38
N TRP A 170 9.37 0.23 13.24
CA TRP A 170 9.53 -0.02 14.67
C TRP A 170 8.22 -0.18 15.44
N ALA A 171 7.09 0.24 14.86
CA ALA A 171 5.75 0.08 15.44
C ALA A 171 4.99 -1.12 14.86
N ILE A 172 5.56 -1.87 13.89
CA ILE A 172 4.89 -3.02 13.29
C ILE A 172 5.18 -4.27 14.11
N GLY A 173 4.14 -4.86 14.73
CA GLY A 173 4.26 -6.13 15.48
C GLY A 173 5.10 -6.07 16.74
N SER A 174 5.54 -4.88 17.17
CA SER A 174 6.40 -4.69 18.34
C SER A 174 5.63 -4.37 19.63
N GLY A 175 4.32 -4.09 19.51
CA GLY A 175 3.50 -3.55 20.61
C GLY A 175 3.73 -2.06 20.88
N LEU A 176 4.59 -1.41 20.10
CA LEU A 176 4.78 0.05 20.12
C LEU A 176 3.86 0.69 19.08
N THR A 177 3.39 1.89 19.36
CA THR A 177 2.62 2.71 18.42
C THR A 177 3.22 4.12 18.34
N ALA A 178 3.19 4.72 17.14
CA ALA A 178 3.55 6.12 17.03
C ALA A 178 2.45 6.99 17.66
N THR A 179 2.84 8.08 18.31
CA THR A 179 1.86 9.06 18.75
C THR A 179 1.21 9.75 17.55
N PRO A 180 -0.02 10.30 17.68
CA PRO A 180 -0.65 11.07 16.60
C PRO A 180 0.22 12.22 16.10
N GLN A 181 0.98 12.87 16.99
CA GLN A 181 1.89 13.96 16.64
C GLN A 181 3.06 13.48 15.78
N GLN A 182 3.66 12.33 16.14
CA GLN A 182 4.75 11.71 15.36
C GLN A 182 4.27 11.30 13.97
N ALA A 183 3.09 10.67 13.87
CA ALA A 183 2.51 10.32 12.59
C ALA A 183 2.20 11.56 11.74
N GLN A 184 1.61 12.61 12.35
CA GLN A 184 1.27 13.85 11.67
C GLN A 184 2.50 14.60 11.15
N GLU A 185 3.61 14.59 11.89
CA GLU A 185 4.89 15.20 11.45
C GLU A 185 5.36 14.58 10.13
N ILE A 186 5.38 13.26 10.03
CA ILE A 186 5.81 12.58 8.82
C ILE A 186 4.80 12.74 7.68
N HIS A 187 3.50 12.67 7.98
CA HIS A 187 2.46 12.94 6.98
C HIS A 187 2.57 14.36 6.40
N ALA A 188 2.90 15.35 7.24
CA ALA A 188 3.12 16.73 6.79
C ALA A 188 4.34 16.82 5.86
N ALA A 189 5.46 16.18 6.22
CA ALA A 189 6.68 16.17 5.40
C ALA A 189 6.46 15.48 4.04
N ILE A 190 5.77 14.32 4.02
CA ILE A 190 5.39 13.63 2.76
C ILE A 190 4.55 14.59 1.88
N ARG A 191 3.56 15.24 2.45
CA ARG A 191 2.68 16.17 1.72
C ARG A 191 3.43 17.39 1.22
N GLU A 192 4.33 17.93 2.01
CA GLU A 192 5.19 19.06 1.64
C GLU A 192 6.07 18.70 0.46
N GLN A 193 6.74 17.55 0.49
CA GLN A 193 7.56 17.07 -0.63
C GLN A 193 6.75 16.91 -1.92
N LEU A 194 5.55 16.33 -1.86
CA LEU A 194 4.66 16.25 -3.01
C LEU A 194 4.20 17.65 -3.48
N SER A 195 4.00 18.59 -2.56
CA SER A 195 3.55 19.97 -2.86
C SER A 195 4.61 20.77 -3.59
N HIS A 196 5.90 20.50 -3.39
CA HIS A 196 6.98 21.12 -4.16
C HIS A 196 6.90 20.77 -5.65
N GLU A 197 6.35 19.62 -6.01
CA GLU A 197 6.15 19.18 -7.40
C GLU A 197 4.81 19.69 -7.95
N ASP A 198 3.70 19.43 -7.25
CA ASP A 198 2.35 19.90 -7.61
C ASP A 198 1.46 19.97 -6.36
N LYS A 199 1.13 21.22 -5.95
CA LYS A 199 0.30 21.44 -4.76
C LYS A 199 -1.11 20.86 -4.91
N ARG A 200 -1.73 20.93 -6.09
CA ARG A 200 -3.09 20.43 -6.33
C ARG A 200 -3.14 18.93 -6.13
N ILE A 201 -2.17 18.21 -6.68
CA ILE A 201 -2.06 16.75 -6.51
C ILE A 201 -1.79 16.42 -5.06
N ALA A 202 -0.81 17.07 -4.42
CA ALA A 202 -0.46 16.86 -3.02
C ALA A 202 -1.66 17.03 -2.07
N ASP A 203 -2.50 18.05 -2.31
CA ASP A 203 -3.71 18.29 -1.52
C ASP A 203 -4.74 17.15 -1.66
N GLY A 204 -4.75 16.45 -2.81
CA GLY A 204 -5.64 15.32 -3.11
C GLY A 204 -5.17 13.98 -2.57
N VAL A 205 -3.86 13.73 -2.49
CA VAL A 205 -3.29 12.43 -2.07
C VAL A 205 -3.73 12.06 -0.66
N ARG A 206 -4.21 10.84 -0.51
CA ARG A 206 -4.49 10.24 0.80
C ARG A 206 -3.18 9.71 1.38
N ILE A 207 -2.90 10.06 2.63
CA ILE A 207 -1.76 9.56 3.39
C ILE A 207 -2.32 8.80 4.58
N LEU A 208 -1.98 7.52 4.68
CA LEU A 208 -2.42 6.61 5.73
C LEU A 208 -1.32 6.43 6.75
N TYR A 209 -1.70 6.14 7.96
CA TYR A 209 -0.83 5.58 8.97
C TYR A 209 -0.96 4.06 8.91
N GLY A 210 0.15 3.34 8.72
CA GLY A 210 0.25 1.89 8.75
C GLY A 210 1.17 1.45 9.88
N GLY A 211 0.64 0.67 10.82
CA GLY A 211 1.38 0.17 11.97
C GLY A 211 0.45 -0.62 12.86
N SER A 212 0.88 -0.93 14.08
CA SER A 212 -0.05 -1.46 15.08
C SER A 212 -0.99 -0.36 15.53
N VAL A 213 -2.28 -0.60 15.42
CA VAL A 213 -3.39 0.27 15.84
C VAL A 213 -4.31 -0.51 16.78
#